data_4cc5bb85272f86143330378562038643
#
_entry.id   4cc5bb85272f86143330378562038643
#
_cell.length_a   1.000
_cell.length_b   1.000
_cell.length_c   1.000
_cell.angle_alpha   90.00
_cell.angle_beta   90.00
_cell.angle_gamma   90.00
#
_symmetry.space_group_name_H-M   'P 1'
#
loop_
_entity.id
_entity.type
_entity.pdbx_description
1 polymer ?
#
loop_
_entity_poly.entity_id
_entity_poly.type
_entity_poly.pdbx_seq_one_letter_code
_entity_poly.pdbx_strand_id
1 'polypeptide(L)'
;QAGDAAAAPAHMQNTSAADRTTLADPNLARTIHRAAQKYGLDPKLVSAVAEVESGGNQKAVSPAGAVGVMQLMPETAAGLGVDPYNLEGNIEGGAKYLREMLDAFGGDVKKAVAAYNAGPNAVKAYGGVPPYAETQNYVDSVLDIYR
;
A
#
# COMPACT_ATOMS: atom_id res chain seq x y z
N GLN A 1 5.37 -14.40 -3.08
CA GLN A 1 5.35 -14.24 -2.76
C GLN A 1 5.21 -14.03 -1.87
N ALA A 2 5.25 -13.91 -1.78
CA ALA A 2 5.16 -13.80 -1.00
C ALA A 2 4.85 -13.08 -0.45
N GLY A 3 5.01 -12.59 -0.83
CA GLY A 3 4.93 -11.93 -0.36
C GLY A 3 4.27 -11.66 0.19
N ASP A 4 4.28 -11.82 0.11
CA ASP A 4 3.56 -11.63 0.36
C ASP A 4 3.26 -11.42 1.43
N ALA A 5 3.25 -11.57 1.42
CA ALA A 5 2.98 -11.53 2.23
C ALA A 5 2.95 -10.85 3.13
N ALA A 6 3.05 -10.86 3.21
CA ALA A 6 3.14 -10.46 4.16
C ALA A 6 2.97 -9.33 4.48
N ALA A 7 2.72 -9.10 4.04
CA ALA A 7 2.76 -8.14 4.11
C ALA A 7 2.36 -7.43 5.13
N ALA A 8 1.88 -7.07 5.29
CA ALA A 8 1.62 -6.23 5.97
C ALA A 8 1.15 -6.04 7.06
N PRO A 9 1.16 -6.35 7.54
CA PRO A 9 0.65 -6.27 8.54
C PRO A 9 0.50 -5.26 9.23
N ALA A 10 0.87 -4.83 9.31
CA ALA A 10 0.81 -4.09 10.14
C ALA A 10 0.64 -2.92 10.04
N HIS A 11 0.31 -2.60 9.29
CA HIS A 11 0.18 -1.37 9.26
C HIS A 11 -0.13 -0.80 10.51
N MET A 12 -0.11 0.40 10.58
CA MET A 12 -0.19 1.09 11.75
C MET A 12 -1.56 1.27 12.11
N GLN A 13 -2.09 0.31 12.68
CA GLN A 13 -3.41 0.39 13.00
C GLN A 13 -3.78 1.49 13.88
N ASN A 14 -2.89 2.03 14.61
CA ASN A 14 -3.20 3.09 15.55
C ASN A 14 -2.80 4.43 15.07
N THR A 15 -2.83 4.65 13.79
CA THR A 15 -2.49 5.94 13.23
C THR A 15 -3.38 7.02 13.83
N SER A 16 -2.78 7.96 14.50
CA SER A 16 -3.50 9.04 15.15
C SER A 16 -3.88 10.13 14.15
N ALA A 17 -4.73 11.03 14.59
CA ALA A 17 -5.07 12.18 13.76
C ALA A 17 -3.84 13.00 13.42
N ALA A 18 -2.89 13.11 14.35
CA ALA A 18 -1.65 13.84 14.08
C ALA A 18 -0.84 13.17 12.98
N ASP A 19 -0.77 11.81 13.01
CA ASP A 19 -0.07 11.09 11.96
C ASP A 19 -0.76 11.26 10.63
N ARG A 20 -2.07 11.23 10.61
CA ARG A 20 -2.80 11.39 9.38
C ARG A 20 -2.60 12.74 8.75
N THR A 21 -2.37 13.79 9.54
CA THR A 21 -2.16 15.11 8.98
C THR A 21 -0.89 15.18 8.15
N THR A 22 0.02 14.20 8.27
CA THR A 22 1.20 14.20 7.42
C THR A 22 0.84 14.06 5.95
N LEU A 23 -0.30 13.49 5.63
CA LEU A 23 -0.73 13.41 4.23
C LEU A 23 -1.16 14.75 3.67
N ALA A 24 -1.33 15.75 4.52
CA ALA A 24 -1.60 17.10 4.07
C ALA A 24 -0.31 17.84 3.66
N ASP A 25 0.87 17.25 3.91
CA ASP A 25 2.14 17.84 3.50
C ASP A 25 2.17 17.99 1.97
N PRO A 26 2.35 19.20 1.45
CA PRO A 26 2.34 19.38 0.00
C PRO A 26 3.42 18.59 -0.72
N ASN A 27 4.57 18.40 -0.11
CA ASN A 27 5.63 17.61 -0.71
C ASN A 27 5.24 16.16 -0.86
N LEU A 28 4.67 15.58 0.18
CA LEU A 28 4.22 14.20 0.14
C LEU A 28 3.10 14.04 -0.87
N ALA A 29 2.14 14.97 -0.87
CA ALA A 29 1.04 14.94 -1.82
C ALA A 29 1.53 14.99 -3.26
N ARG A 30 2.51 15.85 -3.54
CA ARG A 30 3.07 15.94 -4.90
C ARG A 30 3.78 14.66 -5.30
N THR A 31 4.52 14.05 -4.38
CA THR A 31 5.24 12.81 -4.67
C THR A 31 4.25 11.69 -4.97
N ILE A 32 3.19 11.59 -4.19
CA ILE A 32 2.13 10.61 -4.43
C ILE A 32 1.47 10.85 -5.78
N HIS A 33 1.16 12.10 -6.08
CA HIS A 33 0.50 12.45 -7.34
C HIS A 33 1.36 12.09 -8.55
N ARG A 34 2.65 12.40 -8.47
CA ARG A 34 3.58 12.06 -9.55
C ARG A 34 3.69 10.55 -9.77
N ALA A 35 3.79 9.79 -8.68
CA ALA A 35 3.89 8.34 -8.79
C ALA A 35 2.60 7.75 -9.36
N ALA A 36 1.45 8.27 -8.92
CA ALA A 36 0.17 7.83 -9.44
C ALA A 36 0.07 8.08 -10.94
N GLN A 37 0.47 9.28 -11.38
CA GLN A 37 0.47 9.60 -12.79
C GLN A 37 1.36 8.65 -13.59
N LYS A 38 2.55 8.38 -13.08
CA LYS A 38 3.51 7.54 -13.77
C LYS A 38 2.96 6.14 -14.04
N TYR A 39 2.18 5.61 -13.11
CA TYR A 39 1.66 4.25 -13.23
C TYR A 39 0.17 4.20 -13.58
N GLY A 40 -0.40 5.32 -14.00
CA GLY A 40 -1.79 5.34 -14.45
C GLY A 40 -2.80 5.05 -13.35
N LEU A 41 -2.52 5.53 -12.14
CA LEU A 41 -3.39 5.29 -10.99
C LEU A 41 -4.10 6.56 -10.58
N ASP A 42 -5.27 6.37 -9.96
CA ASP A 42 -5.96 7.48 -9.29
C ASP A 42 -5.14 7.87 -8.05
N PRO A 43 -4.70 9.14 -7.96
CA PRO A 43 -3.92 9.55 -6.79
C PRO A 43 -4.67 9.37 -5.48
N LYS A 44 -6.01 9.41 -5.50
CA LYS A 44 -6.80 9.18 -4.29
C LYS A 44 -6.63 7.75 -3.78
N LEU A 45 -6.49 6.80 -4.69
CA LEU A 45 -6.29 5.41 -4.29
C LEU A 45 -4.91 5.23 -3.66
N VAL A 46 -3.88 5.81 -4.27
CA VAL A 46 -2.53 5.73 -3.71
C VAL A 46 -2.49 6.40 -2.34
N SER A 47 -3.13 7.56 -2.20
CA SER A 47 -3.20 8.26 -0.92
C SER A 47 -3.92 7.44 0.14
N ALA A 48 -5.01 6.77 -0.23
CA ALA A 48 -5.78 5.96 0.72
C ALA A 48 -4.93 4.81 1.23
N VAL A 49 -4.20 4.14 0.35
CA VAL A 49 -3.28 3.07 0.75
C VAL A 49 -2.21 3.62 1.68
N ALA A 50 -1.60 4.74 1.31
CA ALA A 50 -0.55 5.33 2.14
C ALA A 50 -1.06 5.69 3.54
N GLU A 51 -2.27 6.23 3.62
CA GLU A 51 -2.83 6.58 4.92
C GLU A 51 -3.06 5.36 5.79
N VAL A 52 -3.62 4.31 5.24
CA VAL A 52 -3.88 3.10 6.02
C VAL A 52 -2.56 2.42 6.41
N GLU A 53 -1.58 2.42 5.50
CA GLU A 53 -0.33 1.74 5.77
C GLU A 53 0.51 2.44 6.84
N SER A 54 0.63 3.75 6.77
CA SER A 54 1.58 4.44 7.65
C SER A 54 1.12 5.81 8.12
N GLY A 55 -0.02 6.30 7.67
CA GLY A 55 -0.39 7.69 7.91
C GLY A 55 0.54 8.69 7.22
N GLY A 56 1.26 8.23 6.20
CA GLY A 56 2.20 9.09 5.49
C GLY A 56 3.58 9.16 6.14
N ASN A 57 3.88 8.26 7.07
CA ASN A 57 5.11 8.32 7.85
C ASN A 57 6.20 7.45 7.22
N GLN A 58 7.18 8.11 6.60
CA GLN A 58 8.29 7.38 5.95
C GLN A 58 9.17 6.65 6.96
N LYS A 59 9.13 7.04 8.21
CA LYS A 59 9.93 6.38 9.25
C LYS A 59 9.25 5.13 9.81
N ALA A 60 8.02 4.84 9.40
CA ALA A 60 7.29 3.70 9.93
C ALA A 60 7.94 2.39 9.48
N VAL A 61 8.13 1.48 10.43
CA VAL A 61 8.59 0.12 10.14
C VAL A 61 7.68 -0.81 10.93
N SER A 62 7.04 -1.73 10.24
CA SER A 62 6.12 -2.65 10.90
C SER A 62 6.89 -3.75 11.63
N PRO A 63 6.23 -4.48 12.54
CA PRO A 63 6.88 -5.62 13.18
C PRO A 63 7.39 -6.66 12.19
N ALA A 64 6.76 -6.79 11.05
CA ALA A 64 7.21 -7.74 10.03
C ALA A 64 8.33 -7.18 9.15
N GLY A 65 8.66 -5.90 9.30
CA GLY A 65 9.74 -5.29 8.55
C GLY A 65 9.31 -4.50 7.32
N ALA A 66 8.02 -4.25 7.16
CA ALA A 66 7.55 -3.38 6.08
C ALA A 66 7.97 -1.95 6.36
N VAL A 67 8.38 -1.22 5.33
CA VAL A 67 9.08 0.06 5.47
C VAL A 67 8.31 1.19 4.81
N GLY A 68 8.18 2.30 5.51
CA GLY A 68 7.89 3.60 4.93
C GLY A 68 6.43 3.88 4.63
N VAL A 69 6.21 4.93 3.86
CA VAL A 69 4.86 5.45 3.56
C VAL A 69 3.94 4.37 3.03
N MET A 70 4.42 3.56 2.09
CA MET A 70 3.60 2.54 1.45
C MET A 70 3.83 1.14 2.04
N GLN A 71 4.63 1.04 3.09
CA GLN A 71 4.91 -0.21 3.81
C GLN A 71 5.34 -1.34 2.89
N LEU A 72 6.46 -1.13 2.21
CA LEU A 72 7.01 -2.17 1.33
C LEU A 72 7.94 -3.09 2.11
N MET A 73 7.76 -4.39 1.89
CA MET A 73 8.76 -5.34 2.38
C MET A 73 10.04 -5.16 1.57
N PRO A 74 11.21 -5.27 2.21
CA PRO A 74 12.47 -5.09 1.49
C PRO A 74 12.63 -5.98 0.27
N GLU A 75 12.16 -7.22 0.32
CA GLU A 75 12.25 -8.11 -0.84
C GLU A 75 11.36 -7.63 -1.98
N THR A 76 10.17 -7.15 -1.65
CA THR A 76 9.28 -6.60 -2.66
C THR A 76 9.91 -5.38 -3.31
N ALA A 77 10.49 -4.50 -2.49
CA ALA A 77 11.16 -3.30 -2.99
C ALA A 77 12.31 -3.67 -3.92
N ALA A 78 13.10 -4.67 -3.55
CA ALA A 78 14.20 -5.11 -4.39
C ALA A 78 13.70 -5.61 -5.74
N GLY A 79 12.62 -6.39 -5.74
CA GLY A 79 12.04 -6.87 -6.98
C GLY A 79 11.47 -5.76 -7.85
N LEU A 80 11.06 -4.66 -7.23
CA LEU A 80 10.54 -3.51 -7.97
C LEU A 80 11.66 -2.55 -8.40
N GLY A 81 12.87 -2.76 -7.92
CA GLY A 81 14.00 -1.93 -8.28
C GLY A 81 14.04 -0.59 -7.55
N VAL A 82 13.47 -0.51 -6.36
CA VAL A 82 13.43 0.75 -5.60
C VAL A 82 14.08 0.57 -4.23
N ASP A 83 14.49 1.70 -3.66
CA ASP A 83 15.00 1.75 -2.28
C ASP A 83 13.83 2.14 -1.37
N PRO A 84 13.34 1.24 -0.52
CA PRO A 84 12.18 1.55 0.32
C PRO A 84 12.49 2.53 1.45
N TYR A 85 13.76 2.76 1.73
CA TYR A 85 14.16 3.69 2.80
C TYR A 85 14.21 5.13 2.31
N ASN A 86 14.07 5.35 1.01
CA ASN A 86 14.00 6.67 0.40
C ASN A 86 12.53 7.01 0.14
N LEU A 87 12.10 8.22 0.49
CA LEU A 87 10.69 8.59 0.37
C LEU A 87 10.15 8.40 -1.05
N GLU A 88 10.85 8.96 -2.03
CA GLU A 88 10.39 8.85 -3.41
C GLU A 88 10.42 7.41 -3.90
N GLY A 89 11.47 6.68 -3.55
CA GLY A 89 11.57 5.27 -3.92
C GLY A 89 10.47 4.43 -3.32
N ASN A 90 10.13 4.71 -2.07
CA ASN A 90 9.06 3.99 -1.38
C ASN A 90 7.72 4.22 -2.06
N ILE A 91 7.40 5.47 -2.34
CA ILE A 91 6.11 5.81 -2.95
C ILE A 91 6.05 5.31 -4.39
N GLU A 92 7.15 5.44 -5.13
CA GLU A 92 7.18 4.90 -6.48
C GLU A 92 7.00 3.39 -6.48
N GLY A 93 7.69 2.68 -5.60
CA GLY A 93 7.56 1.23 -5.49
C GLY A 93 6.15 0.81 -5.09
N GLY A 94 5.56 1.52 -4.13
CA GLY A 94 4.20 1.23 -3.71
C GLY A 94 3.19 1.43 -4.83
N ALA A 95 3.32 2.52 -5.58
CA ALA A 95 2.44 2.77 -6.71
C ALA A 95 2.62 1.72 -7.80
N LYS A 96 3.86 1.36 -8.09
CA LYS A 96 4.13 0.33 -9.08
C LYS A 96 3.53 -1.01 -8.67
N TYR A 97 3.68 -1.38 -7.40
CA TYR A 97 3.14 -2.62 -6.89
C TYR A 97 1.60 -2.63 -6.95
N LEU A 98 0.99 -1.50 -6.57
CA LEU A 98 -0.46 -1.38 -6.67
C LEU A 98 -0.93 -1.52 -8.11
N ARG A 99 -0.19 -0.94 -9.07
CA ARG A 99 -0.49 -1.11 -10.49
C ARG A 99 -0.42 -2.57 -10.89
N GLU A 100 0.61 -3.27 -10.42
CA GLU A 100 0.75 -4.70 -10.71
C GLU A 100 -0.43 -5.49 -10.15
N MET A 101 -0.90 -5.12 -8.95
CA MET A 101 -2.03 -5.81 -8.36
C MET A 101 -3.32 -5.54 -9.15
N LEU A 102 -3.52 -4.29 -9.59
CA LEU A 102 -4.67 -3.99 -10.44
C LEU A 102 -4.63 -4.78 -11.74
N ASP A 103 -3.46 -4.87 -12.36
CA ASP A 103 -3.32 -5.62 -13.61
C ASP A 103 -3.57 -7.11 -13.38
N ALA A 104 -3.12 -7.65 -12.25
CA ALA A 104 -3.31 -9.06 -11.94
C ALA A 104 -4.78 -9.43 -11.77
N PHE A 105 -5.62 -8.47 -11.40
CA PHE A 105 -7.03 -8.74 -11.11
C PHE A 105 -7.97 -7.95 -12.03
N GLY A 106 -7.51 -7.64 -13.23
CA GLY A 106 -8.37 -7.06 -14.26
C GLY A 106 -8.94 -5.70 -13.92
N GLY A 107 -8.24 -4.94 -13.09
CA GLY A 107 -8.71 -3.60 -12.70
C GLY A 107 -9.66 -3.59 -11.51
N ASP A 108 -9.89 -4.74 -10.89
CA ASP A 108 -10.78 -4.83 -9.71
C ASP A 108 -10.07 -4.21 -8.51
N VAL A 109 -10.50 -3.03 -8.10
CA VAL A 109 -9.86 -2.27 -7.04
C VAL A 109 -9.88 -3.03 -5.72
N LYS A 110 -11.02 -3.63 -5.38
CA LYS A 110 -11.15 -4.34 -4.11
C LYS A 110 -10.17 -5.50 -4.02
N LYS A 111 -10.07 -6.29 -5.09
CA LYS A 111 -9.13 -7.40 -5.12
C LYS A 111 -7.69 -6.93 -5.11
N ALA A 112 -7.39 -5.84 -5.84
CA ALA A 112 -6.05 -5.30 -5.88
C ALA A 112 -5.61 -4.79 -4.50
N VAL A 113 -6.50 -4.13 -3.79
CA VAL A 113 -6.22 -3.64 -2.44
C VAL A 113 -6.00 -4.81 -1.50
N ALA A 114 -6.84 -5.84 -1.59
CA ALA A 114 -6.65 -7.05 -0.79
C ALA A 114 -5.29 -7.69 -1.09
N ALA A 115 -4.92 -7.75 -2.36
CA ALA A 115 -3.65 -8.35 -2.77
C ALA A 115 -2.46 -7.53 -2.30
N TYR A 116 -2.60 -6.21 -2.25
CA TYR A 116 -1.54 -5.36 -1.72
C TYR A 116 -1.20 -5.75 -0.29
N ASN A 117 -2.20 -6.09 0.50
CA ASN A 117 -2.01 -6.48 1.90
C ASN A 117 -1.66 -7.96 2.06
N ALA A 118 -2.42 -8.85 1.45
CA ALA A 118 -2.31 -10.28 1.70
C ALA A 118 -1.47 -11.02 0.67
N GLY A 119 -1.09 -10.35 -0.41
CA GLY A 119 -0.38 -10.97 -1.52
C GLY A 119 -1.33 -11.49 -2.59
N PRO A 120 -0.90 -11.47 -3.84
CA PRO A 120 -1.79 -11.88 -4.94
C PRO A 120 -2.17 -13.36 -4.89
N ASN A 121 -1.28 -14.21 -4.37
CA ASN A 121 -1.57 -15.63 -4.33
C ASN A 121 -2.75 -15.96 -3.43
N ALA A 122 -2.85 -15.28 -2.28
CA ALA A 122 -3.98 -15.48 -1.37
C ALA A 122 -5.29 -15.05 -2.02
N VAL A 123 -5.28 -13.91 -2.70
CA VAL A 123 -6.48 -13.42 -3.37
C VAL A 123 -6.90 -14.36 -4.49
N LYS A 124 -5.94 -14.86 -5.26
CA LYS A 124 -6.25 -15.83 -6.31
C LYS A 124 -6.83 -17.12 -5.72
N ALA A 125 -6.24 -17.61 -4.63
CA ALA A 125 -6.67 -18.87 -4.03
C ALA A 125 -8.11 -18.78 -3.52
N TYR A 126 -8.51 -17.62 -2.99
CA TYR A 126 -9.86 -17.45 -2.46
C TYR A 126 -10.83 -16.84 -3.48
N GLY A 127 -10.35 -16.44 -4.63
CA GLY A 127 -11.20 -15.83 -5.64
C GLY A 127 -11.70 -14.45 -5.24
N GLY A 128 -11.01 -13.79 -4.32
CA GLY A 128 -11.41 -12.48 -3.81
C GLY A 128 -10.70 -12.19 -2.52
N VAL A 129 -11.29 -11.31 -1.71
CA VAL A 129 -10.68 -10.96 -0.42
C VAL A 129 -10.62 -12.22 0.45
N PRO A 130 -9.42 -12.63 0.90
CA PRO A 130 -9.34 -13.83 1.72
C PRO A 130 -9.99 -13.60 3.09
N PRO A 131 -10.39 -14.66 3.76
CA PRO A 131 -11.11 -14.55 5.04
C PRO A 131 -10.18 -14.27 6.21
N TYR A 132 -9.20 -13.41 6.02
CA TYR A 132 -8.32 -12.98 7.08
C TYR A 132 -8.88 -11.70 7.67
N ALA A 133 -9.09 -11.65 8.97
CA ALA A 133 -9.64 -10.47 9.62
C ALA A 133 -8.82 -9.22 9.29
N GLU A 134 -7.51 -9.36 9.32
CA GLU A 134 -6.62 -8.23 9.02
C GLU A 134 -6.88 -7.70 7.61
N THR A 135 -6.93 -8.58 6.61
CA THR A 135 -7.10 -8.16 5.22
C THR A 135 -8.48 -7.56 4.99
N GLN A 136 -9.52 -8.14 5.59
CA GLN A 136 -10.87 -7.60 5.45
C GLN A 136 -10.95 -6.20 6.04
N ASN A 137 -10.37 -6.00 7.22
CA ASN A 137 -10.34 -4.68 7.85
C ASN A 137 -9.52 -3.69 7.01
N TYR A 138 -8.41 -4.15 6.47
CA TYR A 138 -7.55 -3.33 5.62
C TYR A 138 -8.31 -2.84 4.39
N VAL A 139 -8.98 -3.75 3.70
CA VAL A 139 -9.74 -3.41 2.50
C VAL A 139 -10.83 -2.40 2.84
N ASP A 140 -11.57 -2.64 3.93
CA ASP A 140 -12.63 -1.72 4.35
C ASP A 140 -12.06 -0.34 4.63
N SER A 141 -10.93 -0.27 5.34
CA SER A 141 -10.33 1.01 5.68
C SER A 141 -9.88 1.78 4.45
N VAL A 142 -9.21 1.09 3.51
CA VAL A 142 -8.75 1.76 2.29
C VAL A 142 -9.93 2.25 1.47
N LEU A 143 -10.94 1.41 1.29
CA LEU A 143 -12.07 1.79 0.45
C LEU A 143 -12.91 2.90 1.09
N ASP A 144 -13.00 2.93 2.42
CA ASP A 144 -13.71 4.01 3.11
C ASP A 144 -13.04 5.36 2.85
N ILE A 145 -11.72 5.40 2.81
CA ILE A 145 -11.00 6.63 2.51
C ILE A 145 -11.11 6.97 1.03
N TYR A 146 -10.98 5.96 0.18
CA TYR A 146 -10.92 6.16 -1.26
C TYR A 146 -12.25 6.66 -1.85
N ARG A 147 -13.38 6.12 -1.35
CA ARG A 147 -14.64 6.54 -1.96
C ARG A 147 -15.17 7.90 -1.35
#